data_b7a80bf33284be88488716d6bad67103
#
_entry.id   b7a80bf33284be88488716d6bad67103
#
_cell.length_a   1.000
_cell.length_b   1.000
_cell.length_c   1.000
_cell.angle_alpha   90.00
_cell.angle_beta   90.00
_cell.angle_gamma   90.00
#
_symmetry.space_group_name_H-M   'P 1'
#
loop_
_entity.id
_entity.type
_entity.pdbx_description
1 polymer ?
#
loop_
_entity_poly.entity_id
_entity_poly.type
_entity_poly.pdbx_seq_one_letter_code
_entity_poly.pdbx_strand_id
1 'polypeptide(L)'
;MQTKTLNIAFIGAGAVNFGGGEGPWNHAKRLEQLASNSKDVVFRVVAIADPWADRAQQVLENQRKNSPNPDLWKDTQVFPGYMAMLESVQNIDAAFIGVPPEAHGSTKENVNIELQCAKRKIHLFVEKPISCYPLSDVDELAAQLDALVQEHKLVISVGYMFRYSSAVRKIKEIIAKYGPPRIFNARYNCAYSTIGKVEWWDNDKCGGPIVEQGTHFCDLARYIVGDINLDSVHAIAIGQGDALGKLNDQPENVTKFEESLPQERRIVRSTAATWRFESGALGTLTHGVLLHGKAYETELEVWGDGYRVALLEPYTKCRLSVRFPESEEVKLIEFSEEDVYYEEVSTWLNAIITGDTSKIASSYADAMQTYRFTWRIRNASERS
;
A
#
# COMPACT_ATOMS: atom_id res chain seq x y z
N MET A 1 -17.53 30.16 13.52
CA MET A 1 -17.79 28.72 13.34
C MET A 1 -17.06 27.98 14.44
N GLN A 2 -17.61 26.90 14.98
CA GLN A 2 -16.94 26.12 16.02
C GLN A 2 -15.84 25.30 15.33
N THR A 3 -14.60 25.45 15.77
CA THR A 3 -13.46 24.72 15.19
C THR A 3 -13.64 23.22 15.45
N LYS A 4 -13.65 22.40 14.39
CA LYS A 4 -13.77 20.93 14.50
C LYS A 4 -12.44 20.37 15.01
N THR A 5 -12.48 19.49 15.99
CA THR A 5 -11.30 18.73 16.45
C THR A 5 -11.36 17.32 15.91
N LEU A 6 -10.24 16.80 15.41
CA LEU A 6 -10.06 15.40 15.02
C LEU A 6 -8.97 14.75 15.88
N ASN A 7 -9.36 13.74 16.63
CA ASN A 7 -8.47 12.94 17.47
C ASN A 7 -7.97 11.73 16.68
N ILE A 8 -6.66 11.66 16.48
CA ILE A 8 -5.98 10.68 15.64
C ILE A 8 -5.22 9.69 16.49
N ALA A 9 -5.27 8.42 16.14
CA ALA A 9 -4.41 7.39 16.70
C ALA A 9 -3.46 6.80 15.66
N PHE A 10 -2.29 6.35 16.09
CA PHE A 10 -1.37 5.56 15.30
C PHE A 10 -1.28 4.14 15.85
N ILE A 11 -1.51 3.15 15.00
CA ILE A 11 -1.31 1.73 15.32
C ILE A 11 -0.08 1.27 14.56
N GLY A 12 0.98 0.96 15.30
CA GLY A 12 2.34 0.75 14.80
C GLY A 12 3.21 2.00 14.95
N ALA A 13 4.34 1.88 15.65
CA ALA A 13 5.36 2.92 15.81
C ALA A 13 6.56 2.69 14.87
N GLY A 14 6.34 2.01 13.73
CA GLY A 14 7.35 1.70 12.73
C GLY A 14 7.56 2.81 11.70
N ALA A 15 8.47 2.52 10.74
CA ALA A 15 8.89 3.45 9.69
C ALA A 15 7.75 3.97 8.82
N VAL A 16 6.73 3.17 8.56
CA VAL A 16 5.58 3.57 7.75
C VAL A 16 4.85 4.77 8.36
N ASN A 17 4.59 4.73 9.66
CA ASN A 17 3.93 5.83 10.36
C ASN A 17 4.88 6.98 10.72
N PHE A 18 6.15 6.70 11.08
CA PHE A 18 7.03 7.71 11.69
C PHE A 18 8.33 7.97 10.92
N GLY A 19 8.49 7.38 9.76
CA GLY A 19 9.70 7.52 8.95
C GLY A 19 10.83 6.57 9.34
N GLY A 20 11.73 6.35 8.41
CA GLY A 20 12.89 5.47 8.56
C GLY A 20 13.78 5.52 7.34
N GLY A 21 14.87 4.73 7.33
CA GLY A 21 15.83 4.70 6.23
C GLY A 21 15.42 3.85 5.02
N GLU A 22 14.28 3.15 5.09
CA GLU A 22 13.88 2.15 4.09
C GLU A 22 13.03 2.73 2.94
N GLY A 23 12.44 3.91 3.12
CA GLY A 23 11.59 4.52 2.10
C GLY A 23 11.00 5.88 2.52
N PRO A 24 10.19 6.49 1.65
CA PRO A 24 9.64 7.84 1.87
C PRO A 24 8.42 7.87 2.82
N TRP A 25 8.06 6.73 3.40
CA TRP A 25 6.91 6.65 4.32
C TRP A 25 7.13 7.53 5.54
N ASN A 26 6.12 8.19 5.97
CA ASN A 26 6.04 8.93 7.24
C ASN A 26 4.67 9.61 7.34
N HIS A 27 3.64 8.90 7.77
CA HIS A 27 2.29 9.48 7.90
C HIS A 27 2.22 10.57 8.96
N ALA A 28 3.00 10.46 10.03
CA ALA A 28 3.08 11.48 11.08
C ALA A 28 3.54 12.83 10.52
N LYS A 29 4.60 12.85 9.71
CA LYS A 29 5.08 14.07 9.02
C LYS A 29 3.99 14.70 8.14
N ARG A 30 3.22 13.88 7.41
CA ARG A 30 2.15 14.37 6.54
C ARG A 30 0.96 14.93 7.33
N LEU A 31 0.62 14.28 8.44
CA LEU A 31 -0.35 14.81 9.38
C LEU A 31 0.09 16.15 9.99
N GLU A 32 1.35 16.29 10.38
CA GLU A 32 1.93 17.55 10.88
C GLU A 32 1.85 18.67 9.84
N GLN A 33 2.16 18.36 8.59
CA GLN A 33 2.06 19.31 7.48
C GLN A 33 0.61 19.74 7.25
N LEU A 34 -0.35 18.81 7.30
CA LEU A 34 -1.78 19.10 7.19
C LEU A 34 -2.25 19.94 8.38
N ALA A 35 -1.86 19.60 9.60
CA ALA A 35 -2.20 20.34 10.80
C ALA A 35 -1.69 21.79 10.75
N SER A 36 -0.48 22.00 10.23
CA SER A 36 0.09 23.35 10.08
C SER A 36 -0.62 24.19 9.03
N ASN A 37 -1.20 23.55 8.02
CA ASN A 37 -1.89 24.23 6.92
C ASN A 37 -3.40 24.41 7.18
N SER A 38 -3.97 23.74 8.19
CA SER A 38 -5.40 23.79 8.50
C SER A 38 -5.73 25.00 9.39
N LYS A 39 -6.76 25.75 9.01
CA LYS A 39 -7.27 26.90 9.81
C LYS A 39 -8.57 26.58 10.55
N ASP A 40 -9.33 25.62 10.03
CA ASP A 40 -10.71 25.35 10.48
C ASP A 40 -10.82 24.03 11.27
N VAL A 41 -9.74 23.24 11.28
CA VAL A 41 -9.69 21.94 11.97
C VAL A 41 -8.44 21.86 12.84
N VAL A 42 -8.63 21.44 14.08
CA VAL A 42 -7.55 21.11 15.02
C VAL A 42 -7.34 19.61 14.99
N PHE A 43 -6.16 19.18 14.63
CA PHE A 43 -5.75 17.78 14.75
C PHE A 43 -5.06 17.54 16.11
N ARG A 44 -5.31 16.40 16.73
CA ARG A 44 -4.64 15.95 17.94
C ARG A 44 -4.28 14.50 17.81
N VAL A 45 -3.05 14.14 18.07
CA VAL A 45 -2.68 12.73 18.23
C VAL A 45 -2.92 12.35 19.68
N VAL A 46 -3.85 11.45 19.93
CA VAL A 46 -4.26 11.06 21.28
C VAL A 46 -3.63 9.75 21.71
N ALA A 47 -3.20 8.90 20.78
CA ALA A 47 -2.64 7.60 21.09
C ALA A 47 -1.64 7.09 20.05
N ILE A 48 -0.64 6.33 20.54
CA ILE A 48 0.23 5.45 19.75
C ILE A 48 0.17 4.07 20.39
N ALA A 49 -0.19 3.05 19.61
CA ALA A 49 -0.23 1.66 20.03
C ALA A 49 0.84 0.85 19.32
N ASP A 50 1.72 0.18 20.07
CA ASP A 50 2.78 -0.67 19.53
C ASP A 50 3.18 -1.73 20.57
N PRO A 51 3.38 -3.01 20.17
CA PRO A 51 3.80 -4.04 21.12
C PRO A 51 5.17 -3.78 21.74
N TRP A 52 6.01 -2.98 21.10
CA TRP A 52 7.29 -2.51 21.65
C TRP A 52 7.10 -1.10 22.25
N ALA A 53 6.63 -1.05 23.50
CA ALA A 53 6.30 0.19 24.18
C ALA A 53 7.47 1.20 24.22
N ASP A 54 8.71 0.73 24.39
CA ASP A 54 9.91 1.59 24.38
C ASP A 54 10.10 2.28 23.02
N ARG A 55 9.84 1.59 21.92
CA ARG A 55 9.88 2.18 20.57
C ARG A 55 8.83 3.27 20.42
N ALA A 56 7.61 3.00 20.83
CA ALA A 56 6.53 3.99 20.77
C ALA A 56 6.82 5.21 21.65
N GLN A 57 7.39 4.99 22.82
CA GLN A 57 7.79 6.07 23.74
C GLN A 57 8.91 6.93 23.13
N GLN A 58 9.95 6.33 22.56
CA GLN A 58 11.03 7.04 21.87
C GLN A 58 10.52 7.88 20.70
N VAL A 59 9.60 7.30 19.90
CA VAL A 59 8.94 8.01 18.81
C VAL A 59 8.18 9.22 19.33
N LEU A 60 7.37 9.07 20.38
CA LEU A 60 6.61 10.17 20.98
C LEU A 60 7.51 11.28 21.52
N GLU A 61 8.59 10.93 22.21
CA GLU A 61 9.57 11.89 22.71
C GLU A 61 10.25 12.67 21.58
N ASN A 62 10.60 11.96 20.49
CA ASN A 62 11.15 12.59 19.31
C ASN A 62 10.15 13.57 18.67
N GLN A 63 8.88 13.18 18.56
CA GLN A 63 7.85 14.07 18.00
C GLN A 63 7.63 15.31 18.89
N ARG A 64 7.52 15.15 20.20
CA ARG A 64 7.39 16.28 21.13
C ARG A 64 8.56 17.26 21.08
N LYS A 65 9.77 16.75 20.84
CA LYS A 65 11.00 17.57 20.77
C LYS A 65 11.24 18.23 19.43
N ASN A 66 10.97 17.52 18.33
CA ASN A 66 11.44 17.90 16.99
C ASN A 66 10.34 18.22 16.00
N SER A 67 9.05 17.98 16.34
CA SER A 67 7.94 18.31 15.49
C SER A 67 7.81 19.82 15.26
N PRO A 68 7.53 20.27 14.04
CA PRO A 68 7.16 21.66 13.79
C PRO A 68 5.84 22.05 14.45
N ASN A 69 5.05 21.07 14.90
CA ASN A 69 3.76 21.26 15.57
C ASN A 69 3.69 20.40 16.85
N PRO A 70 4.43 20.74 17.94
CA PRO A 70 4.48 19.93 19.14
C PRO A 70 3.14 19.82 19.87
N ASP A 71 2.23 20.79 19.71
CA ASP A 71 0.90 20.75 20.31
C ASP A 71 0.04 19.60 19.78
N LEU A 72 0.32 19.14 18.57
CA LEU A 72 -0.33 17.95 17.96
C LEU A 72 -0.12 16.69 18.84
N TRP A 73 1.03 16.60 19.52
CA TRP A 73 1.49 15.42 20.30
C TRP A 73 1.38 15.57 21.80
N LYS A 74 0.92 16.73 22.31
CA LYS A 74 0.96 17.11 23.72
C LYS A 74 0.28 16.07 24.62
N ASP A 75 -0.92 15.66 24.26
CA ASP A 75 -1.77 14.79 25.08
C ASP A 75 -1.68 13.31 24.65
N THR A 76 -0.73 12.97 23.79
CA THR A 76 -0.57 11.61 23.27
C THR A 76 -0.15 10.63 24.37
N GLN A 77 -0.81 9.49 24.44
CA GLN A 77 -0.48 8.36 25.32
C GLN A 77 0.04 7.17 24.49
N VAL A 78 0.89 6.36 25.11
CA VAL A 78 1.46 5.15 24.52
C VAL A 78 0.80 3.91 25.13
N PHE A 79 0.48 2.93 24.27
CA PHE A 79 -0.18 1.69 24.66
C PHE A 79 0.59 0.48 24.11
N PRO A 80 0.61 -0.67 24.84
CA PRO A 80 1.32 -1.88 24.41
C PRO A 80 0.62 -2.64 23.29
N GLY A 81 -0.52 -2.15 22.81
CA GLY A 81 -1.28 -2.73 21.70
C GLY A 81 -2.59 -2.01 21.47
N TYR A 82 -3.20 -2.27 20.31
CA TYR A 82 -4.40 -1.57 19.88
C TYR A 82 -5.62 -1.83 20.78
N MET A 83 -5.77 -3.02 21.36
CA MET A 83 -6.90 -3.30 22.25
C MET A 83 -6.82 -2.47 23.54
N ALA A 84 -5.64 -2.42 24.20
CA ALA A 84 -5.43 -1.59 25.38
C ALA A 84 -5.69 -0.10 25.08
N MET A 85 -5.29 0.37 23.91
CA MET A 85 -5.59 1.72 23.42
C MET A 85 -7.10 1.94 23.28
N LEU A 86 -7.81 1.05 22.57
CA LEU A 86 -9.23 1.17 22.31
C LEU A 86 -10.12 1.06 23.57
N GLU A 87 -9.64 0.40 24.61
CA GLU A 87 -10.32 0.31 25.91
C GLU A 87 -10.11 1.56 26.77
N SER A 88 -8.93 2.21 26.63
CA SER A 88 -8.52 3.34 27.45
C SER A 88 -8.92 4.70 26.87
N VAL A 89 -8.92 4.84 25.52
CA VAL A 89 -9.16 6.12 24.84
C VAL A 89 -10.53 6.09 24.14
N GLN A 90 -11.48 6.86 24.67
CA GLN A 90 -12.87 6.84 24.19
C GLN A 90 -13.13 7.69 22.93
N ASN A 91 -12.31 8.71 22.70
CA ASN A 91 -12.56 9.73 21.67
C ASN A 91 -11.50 9.67 20.58
N ILE A 92 -11.44 8.57 19.82
CA ILE A 92 -10.61 8.44 18.63
C ILE A 92 -11.53 8.58 17.42
N ASP A 93 -11.30 9.59 16.58
CA ASP A 93 -12.09 9.82 15.36
C ASP A 93 -11.51 9.05 14.17
N ALA A 94 -10.17 8.95 14.08
CA ALA A 94 -9.50 8.28 12.98
C ALA A 94 -8.19 7.60 13.42
N ALA A 95 -7.79 6.53 12.73
CA ALA A 95 -6.56 5.82 13.02
C ALA A 95 -5.78 5.45 11.76
N PHE A 96 -4.45 5.59 11.84
CA PHE A 96 -3.52 5.03 10.87
C PHE A 96 -3.12 3.62 11.31
N ILE A 97 -3.28 2.64 10.42
CA ILE A 97 -2.81 1.26 10.63
C ILE A 97 -1.57 1.07 9.76
N GLY A 98 -0.39 1.13 10.39
CA GLY A 98 0.91 0.98 9.75
C GLY A 98 1.75 -0.09 10.45
N VAL A 99 1.18 -1.28 10.58
CA VAL A 99 1.81 -2.48 11.14
C VAL A 99 2.19 -3.47 10.03
N PRO A 100 3.06 -4.46 10.29
CA PRO A 100 3.34 -5.52 9.33
C PRO A 100 2.08 -6.32 8.94
N PRO A 101 2.00 -6.87 7.71
CA PRO A 101 0.79 -7.48 7.20
C PRO A 101 0.32 -8.73 7.98
N GLU A 102 1.21 -9.40 8.71
CA GLU A 102 0.84 -10.50 9.62
C GLU A 102 0.16 -10.04 10.92
N ALA A 103 0.20 -8.75 11.23
CA ALA A 103 -0.37 -8.20 12.46
C ALA A 103 -1.78 -7.64 12.31
N HIS A 104 -2.36 -7.68 11.10
CA HIS A 104 -3.71 -7.15 10.83
C HIS A 104 -4.38 -7.89 9.67
N GLY A 105 -5.58 -7.48 9.28
CA GLY A 105 -6.25 -7.96 8.06
C GLY A 105 -6.94 -9.32 8.19
N SER A 106 -7.39 -9.71 9.39
CA SER A 106 -8.16 -10.93 9.62
C SER A 106 -9.24 -10.69 10.68
N THR A 107 -10.24 -11.55 10.77
CA THR A 107 -11.24 -11.55 11.86
C THR A 107 -10.72 -12.19 13.15
N LYS A 108 -9.57 -12.87 13.09
CA LYS A 108 -8.97 -13.57 14.24
C LYS A 108 -8.52 -12.61 15.32
N GLU A 109 -8.64 -13.02 16.57
CA GLU A 109 -8.16 -12.25 17.72
C GLU A 109 -6.67 -11.87 17.56
N ASN A 110 -6.32 -10.69 18.05
CA ASN A 110 -5.00 -10.06 17.98
C ASN A 110 -4.52 -9.57 16.60
N VAL A 111 -5.26 -9.85 15.52
CA VAL A 111 -4.97 -9.37 14.17
C VAL A 111 -6.20 -8.77 13.46
N ASN A 112 -7.25 -8.45 14.23
CA ASN A 112 -8.52 -7.89 13.76
C ASN A 112 -8.64 -6.37 14.00
N ILE A 113 -7.55 -5.66 13.80
CA ILE A 113 -7.42 -4.23 14.12
C ILE A 113 -8.52 -3.41 13.44
N GLU A 114 -8.70 -3.59 12.13
CA GLU A 114 -9.69 -2.86 11.33
C GLU A 114 -11.09 -3.05 11.88
N LEU A 115 -11.45 -4.30 12.20
CA LEU A 115 -12.77 -4.65 12.72
C LEU A 115 -13.03 -4.03 14.09
N GLN A 116 -12.05 -4.07 14.98
CA GLN A 116 -12.18 -3.49 16.33
C GLN A 116 -12.30 -1.96 16.30
N CYS A 117 -11.57 -1.32 15.41
CA CYS A 117 -11.67 0.13 15.17
C CYS A 117 -13.02 0.50 14.54
N ALA A 118 -13.44 -0.20 13.49
CA ALA A 118 -14.70 0.06 12.79
C ALA A 118 -15.93 -0.10 13.72
N LYS A 119 -15.95 -1.12 14.59
CA LYS A 119 -16.98 -1.30 15.62
C LYS A 119 -17.08 -0.11 16.61
N ARG A 120 -15.99 0.64 16.78
CA ARG A 120 -15.93 1.86 17.61
C ARG A 120 -16.11 3.15 16.80
N LYS A 121 -16.54 3.02 15.55
CA LYS A 121 -16.81 4.14 14.63
C LYS A 121 -15.58 4.97 14.28
N ILE A 122 -14.40 4.36 14.28
CA ILE A 122 -13.13 5.01 13.95
C ILE A 122 -12.91 4.90 12.45
N HIS A 123 -12.67 6.03 11.76
CA HIS A 123 -12.24 6.07 10.37
C HIS A 123 -10.83 5.52 10.23
N LEU A 124 -10.50 4.84 9.12
CA LEU A 124 -9.24 4.13 8.98
C LEU A 124 -8.46 4.54 7.74
N PHE A 125 -7.17 4.71 7.93
CA PHE A 125 -6.17 4.63 6.88
C PHE A 125 -5.39 3.34 7.09
N VAL A 126 -5.50 2.40 6.15
CA VAL A 126 -4.88 1.08 6.23
C VAL A 126 -3.74 0.98 5.23
N GLU A 127 -2.54 0.66 5.68
CA GLU A 127 -1.44 0.42 4.77
C GLU A 127 -1.60 -0.86 3.96
N LYS A 128 -1.02 -0.84 2.78
CA LYS A 128 -0.94 -2.01 1.90
C LYS A 128 0.21 -2.97 2.35
N PRO A 129 0.10 -4.26 2.09
CA PRO A 129 -1.10 -4.98 1.68
C PRO A 129 -2.12 -5.03 2.82
N ILE A 130 -3.40 -5.13 2.49
CA ILE A 130 -4.46 -5.14 3.51
C ILE A 130 -4.43 -6.38 4.40
N SER A 131 -3.59 -7.35 4.08
CA SER A 131 -3.41 -8.61 4.81
C SER A 131 -2.29 -9.45 4.19
N CYS A 132 -1.87 -10.51 4.88
CA CYS A 132 -1.14 -11.64 4.30
C CYS A 132 -1.87 -12.99 4.51
N TYR A 133 -3.07 -12.96 5.05
CA TYR A 133 -3.87 -14.15 5.34
C TYR A 133 -4.60 -14.69 4.10
N PRO A 134 -5.02 -15.97 4.10
CA PRO A 134 -5.80 -16.55 3.01
C PRO A 134 -7.05 -15.75 2.68
N LEU A 135 -7.46 -15.80 1.41
CA LEU A 135 -8.61 -15.04 0.91
C LEU A 135 -9.90 -15.26 1.72
N SER A 136 -10.17 -16.48 2.20
CA SER A 136 -11.35 -16.78 3.02
C SER A 136 -11.44 -15.92 4.29
N ASP A 137 -10.31 -15.73 4.98
CA ASP A 137 -10.24 -14.94 6.21
C ASP A 137 -10.46 -13.45 5.92
N VAL A 138 -9.88 -12.97 4.82
CA VAL A 138 -9.95 -11.55 4.43
C VAL A 138 -11.30 -11.21 3.81
N ASP A 139 -11.92 -12.13 3.07
CA ASP A 139 -13.29 -11.97 2.56
C ASP A 139 -14.30 -11.83 3.71
N GLU A 140 -14.16 -12.62 4.78
CA GLU A 140 -15.00 -12.50 5.98
C GLU A 140 -14.82 -11.12 6.65
N LEU A 141 -13.55 -10.66 6.81
CA LEU A 141 -13.28 -9.33 7.35
C LEU A 141 -13.88 -8.23 6.48
N ALA A 142 -13.68 -8.30 5.16
CA ALA A 142 -14.19 -7.31 4.22
C ALA A 142 -15.72 -7.19 4.29
N ALA A 143 -16.44 -8.31 4.35
CA ALA A 143 -17.88 -8.32 4.48
C ALA A 143 -18.38 -7.66 5.79
N GLN A 144 -17.69 -7.91 6.92
CA GLN A 144 -18.01 -7.27 8.19
C GLN A 144 -17.70 -5.77 8.17
N LEU A 145 -16.58 -5.37 7.55
CA LEU A 145 -16.22 -3.95 7.40
C LEU A 145 -17.19 -3.21 6.50
N ASP A 146 -17.62 -3.79 5.38
CA ASP A 146 -18.61 -3.16 4.49
C ASP A 146 -19.92 -2.85 5.22
N ALA A 147 -20.41 -3.78 6.05
CA ALA A 147 -21.60 -3.56 6.87
C ALA A 147 -21.42 -2.37 7.84
N LEU A 148 -20.27 -2.30 8.54
CA LEU A 148 -19.97 -1.22 9.48
C LEU A 148 -19.74 0.12 8.78
N VAL A 149 -19.12 0.11 7.59
CA VAL A 149 -18.94 1.31 6.74
C VAL A 149 -20.29 1.90 6.37
N GLN A 150 -21.24 1.08 5.94
CA GLN A 150 -22.59 1.53 5.59
C GLN A 150 -23.35 2.04 6.82
N GLU A 151 -23.31 1.31 7.93
CA GLU A 151 -24.03 1.65 9.16
C GLU A 151 -23.53 2.95 9.79
N HIS A 152 -22.20 3.11 9.87
CA HIS A 152 -21.57 4.22 10.60
C HIS A 152 -21.01 5.32 9.69
N LYS A 153 -21.15 5.18 8.36
CA LYS A 153 -20.58 6.10 7.34
C LYS A 153 -19.07 6.29 7.51
N LEU A 154 -18.37 5.20 7.73
CA LEU A 154 -16.92 5.23 7.91
C LEU A 154 -16.20 5.52 6.59
N VAL A 155 -15.10 6.23 6.70
CA VAL A 155 -14.17 6.44 5.59
C VAL A 155 -12.97 5.53 5.85
N ILE A 156 -12.83 4.49 5.04
CA ILE A 156 -11.66 3.59 5.07
C ILE A 156 -10.92 3.76 3.75
N SER A 157 -9.67 4.24 3.81
CA SER A 157 -8.76 4.37 2.68
C SER A 157 -7.59 3.42 2.82
N VAL A 158 -7.14 2.85 1.71
CA VAL A 158 -5.98 1.93 1.68
C VAL A 158 -4.82 2.57 0.94
N GLY A 159 -3.60 2.41 1.43
CA GLY A 159 -2.36 3.05 1.02
C GLY A 159 -1.88 2.69 -0.39
N TYR A 160 -2.67 2.93 -1.43
CA TYR A 160 -2.28 2.82 -2.84
C TYR A 160 -1.96 4.20 -3.44
N MET A 161 -0.89 4.81 -2.93
CA MET A 161 -0.48 6.18 -3.18
C MET A 161 -0.37 6.56 -4.67
N PHE A 162 -0.01 5.62 -5.57
CA PHE A 162 0.10 5.94 -6.99
C PHE A 162 -1.21 6.34 -7.66
N ARG A 163 -2.36 5.97 -7.10
CA ARG A 163 -3.66 6.43 -7.59
C ARG A 163 -3.84 7.95 -7.49
N TYR A 164 -3.05 8.60 -6.62
CA TYR A 164 -3.05 10.05 -6.39
C TYR A 164 -1.97 10.78 -7.19
N SER A 165 -1.12 10.06 -7.95
CA SER A 165 -0.07 10.65 -8.78
C SER A 165 -0.63 11.39 -9.99
N SER A 166 -0.06 12.57 -10.28
CA SER A 166 -0.37 13.37 -11.47
C SER A 166 -0.04 12.61 -12.76
N ALA A 167 1.01 11.79 -12.74
CA ALA A 167 1.37 10.95 -13.89
C ALA A 167 0.28 9.91 -14.17
N VAL A 168 -0.24 9.23 -13.15
CA VAL A 168 -1.31 8.24 -13.30
C VAL A 168 -2.62 8.92 -13.72
N ARG A 169 -2.95 10.09 -13.16
CA ARG A 169 -4.09 10.89 -13.64
C ARG A 169 -3.93 11.24 -15.13
N LYS A 170 -2.72 11.60 -15.57
CA LYS A 170 -2.44 11.90 -16.98
C LYS A 170 -2.63 10.69 -17.89
N ILE A 171 -2.26 9.48 -17.48
CA ILE A 171 -2.55 8.25 -18.21
C ILE A 171 -4.07 8.10 -18.41
N LYS A 172 -4.86 8.28 -17.35
CA LYS A 172 -6.33 8.19 -17.44
C LYS A 172 -6.94 9.25 -18.34
N GLU A 173 -6.41 10.47 -18.36
CA GLU A 173 -6.82 11.53 -19.32
C GLU A 173 -6.55 11.12 -20.77
N ILE A 174 -5.38 10.52 -21.04
CA ILE A 174 -5.02 10.05 -22.37
C ILE A 174 -5.97 8.94 -22.81
N ILE A 175 -6.24 7.96 -21.94
CA ILE A 175 -7.19 6.88 -22.17
C ILE A 175 -8.59 7.44 -22.45
N ALA A 176 -9.07 8.37 -21.61
CA ALA A 176 -10.38 8.98 -21.80
C ALA A 176 -10.51 9.72 -23.15
N LYS A 177 -9.42 10.30 -23.64
CA LYS A 177 -9.40 11.03 -24.89
C LYS A 177 -9.28 10.14 -26.14
N TYR A 178 -8.46 9.08 -26.08
CA TYR A 178 -8.08 8.29 -27.27
C TYR A 178 -8.66 6.88 -27.28
N GLY A 179 -9.39 6.49 -26.24
CA GLY A 179 -10.11 5.21 -26.18
C GLY A 179 -9.44 4.18 -25.25
N PRO A 180 -10.12 3.04 -25.04
CA PRO A 180 -9.72 2.06 -24.04
C PRO A 180 -8.40 1.37 -24.39
N PRO A 181 -7.61 0.99 -23.37
CA PRO A 181 -6.40 0.20 -23.54
C PRO A 181 -6.72 -1.19 -24.14
N ARG A 182 -5.74 -1.71 -24.88
CA ARG A 182 -5.76 -3.09 -25.41
C ARG A 182 -4.73 -3.96 -24.72
N ILE A 183 -3.60 -3.36 -24.29
CA ILE A 183 -2.50 -4.07 -23.63
C ILE A 183 -2.02 -3.24 -22.43
N PHE A 184 -1.74 -3.93 -21.33
CA PHE A 184 -1.03 -3.44 -20.15
C PHE A 184 0.17 -4.35 -19.89
N ASN A 185 1.38 -3.80 -19.89
CA ASN A 185 2.59 -4.51 -19.53
C ASN A 185 3.25 -3.84 -18.32
N ALA A 186 3.72 -4.63 -17.38
CA ALA A 186 4.40 -4.10 -16.21
C ALA A 186 5.64 -4.92 -15.87
N ARG A 187 6.67 -4.22 -15.36
CA ARG A 187 7.89 -4.80 -14.84
C ARG A 187 8.24 -4.17 -13.51
N TYR A 188 8.49 -5.02 -12.52
CA TYR A 188 8.86 -4.60 -11.18
C TYR A 188 10.04 -5.46 -10.70
N ASN A 189 11.24 -4.90 -10.72
CA ASN A 189 12.43 -5.55 -10.17
C ASN A 189 12.89 -4.79 -8.94
N CYS A 190 12.89 -5.47 -7.78
CA CYS A 190 13.36 -4.87 -6.54
C CYS A 190 14.83 -5.15 -6.27
N ALA A 191 15.48 -4.20 -5.62
CA ALA A 191 16.80 -4.38 -5.02
C ALA A 191 16.63 -5.12 -3.69
N TYR A 192 17.33 -6.23 -3.52
CA TYR A 192 17.16 -7.13 -2.39
C TYR A 192 18.29 -7.12 -1.37
N SER A 193 19.49 -6.71 -1.76
CA SER A 193 20.68 -6.83 -0.90
C SER A 193 20.62 -5.99 0.38
N THR A 194 19.73 -5.01 0.44
CA THR A 194 19.50 -4.19 1.64
C THR A 194 18.24 -4.56 2.43
N ILE A 195 17.48 -5.57 2.01
CA ILE A 195 16.30 -6.05 2.74
C ILE A 195 16.76 -6.92 3.91
N GLY A 196 17.14 -6.28 5.01
CA GLY A 196 17.63 -6.95 6.22
C GLY A 196 16.54 -7.45 7.17
N LYS A 197 15.26 -7.08 6.93
CA LYS A 197 14.12 -7.55 7.70
C LYS A 197 13.83 -9.01 7.35
N VAL A 198 14.15 -9.92 8.27
CA VAL A 198 14.08 -11.37 8.01
C VAL A 198 12.66 -11.86 7.74
N GLU A 199 11.63 -11.26 8.39
CA GLU A 199 10.23 -11.62 8.22
C GLU A 199 9.72 -11.37 6.79
N TRP A 200 10.34 -10.46 6.05
CA TRP A 200 10.00 -10.20 4.65
C TRP A 200 10.28 -11.41 3.74
N TRP A 201 11.23 -12.28 4.15
CA TRP A 201 11.64 -13.48 3.40
C TRP A 201 10.81 -14.72 3.72
N ASP A 202 9.75 -14.57 4.53
CA ASP A 202 8.81 -15.60 4.92
C ASP A 202 7.43 -15.34 4.32
N ASN A 203 6.99 -16.21 3.40
CA ASN A 203 5.67 -16.12 2.75
C ASN A 203 4.49 -16.03 3.73
N ASP A 204 4.61 -16.66 4.92
CA ASP A 204 3.54 -16.61 5.93
C ASP A 204 3.47 -15.25 6.64
N LYS A 205 4.54 -14.47 6.56
CA LYS A 205 4.65 -13.15 7.21
C LYS A 205 4.33 -11.98 6.26
N CYS A 206 4.71 -12.11 4.99
CA CYS A 206 4.54 -11.03 4.03
C CYS A 206 3.50 -11.32 2.94
N GLY A 207 3.03 -12.56 2.81
CA GLY A 207 2.16 -12.97 1.71
C GLY A 207 2.91 -13.25 0.39
N GLY A 208 4.23 -13.05 0.38
CA GLY A 208 5.10 -13.19 -0.79
C GLY A 208 5.24 -11.91 -1.62
N PRO A 209 6.25 -11.85 -2.51
CA PRO A 209 6.61 -10.63 -3.22
C PRO A 209 5.51 -10.01 -4.09
N ILE A 210 4.62 -10.83 -4.65
CA ILE A 210 3.47 -10.33 -5.44
C ILE A 210 2.44 -9.62 -4.54
N VAL A 211 2.15 -10.18 -3.36
CA VAL A 211 1.17 -9.60 -2.42
C VAL A 211 1.74 -8.35 -1.75
N GLU A 212 3.03 -8.35 -1.40
CA GLU A 212 3.65 -7.25 -0.65
C GLU A 212 4.14 -6.12 -1.54
N GLN A 213 4.84 -6.41 -2.65
CA GLN A 213 5.42 -5.41 -3.56
C GLN A 213 4.66 -5.29 -4.87
N GLY A 214 4.43 -6.40 -5.57
CA GLY A 214 3.73 -6.45 -6.85
C GLY A 214 2.31 -5.88 -6.78
N THR A 215 1.75 -5.82 -5.57
CA THR A 215 0.42 -5.24 -5.29
C THR A 215 0.24 -3.83 -5.86
N HIS A 216 1.27 -2.98 -5.85
CA HIS A 216 1.18 -1.63 -6.41
C HIS A 216 0.90 -1.65 -7.92
N PHE A 217 1.50 -2.58 -8.66
CA PHE A 217 1.30 -2.68 -10.10
C PHE A 217 0.06 -3.50 -10.47
N CYS A 218 -0.32 -4.45 -9.63
CA CYS A 218 -1.64 -5.10 -9.71
C CYS A 218 -2.77 -4.09 -9.48
N ASP A 219 -2.57 -3.19 -8.53
CA ASP A 219 -3.50 -2.09 -8.24
C ASP A 219 -3.60 -1.10 -9.40
N LEU A 220 -2.47 -0.65 -9.94
CA LEU A 220 -2.43 0.24 -11.09
C LEU A 220 -3.04 -0.40 -12.34
N ALA A 221 -2.84 -1.71 -12.56
CA ALA A 221 -3.50 -2.42 -13.67
C ALA A 221 -5.02 -2.27 -13.59
N ARG A 222 -5.61 -2.54 -12.41
CA ARG A 222 -7.05 -2.36 -12.18
C ARG A 222 -7.48 -0.90 -12.31
N TYR A 223 -6.75 0.01 -11.68
CA TYR A 223 -7.11 1.44 -11.65
C TYR A 223 -7.05 2.12 -13.02
N ILE A 224 -6.12 1.70 -13.87
CA ILE A 224 -5.90 2.27 -15.22
C ILE A 224 -6.76 1.60 -16.27
N VAL A 225 -6.87 0.27 -16.25
CA VAL A 225 -7.51 -0.50 -17.35
C VAL A 225 -8.89 -1.02 -16.95
N GLY A 226 -9.07 -1.41 -15.68
CA GLY A 226 -10.30 -1.99 -15.17
C GLY A 226 -10.10 -3.33 -14.49
N ASP A 227 -11.20 -3.97 -14.08
CA ASP A 227 -11.16 -5.20 -13.32
C ASP A 227 -10.64 -6.40 -14.12
N ILE A 228 -10.09 -7.37 -13.38
CA ILE A 228 -9.42 -8.55 -13.91
C ILE A 228 -10.40 -9.72 -13.97
N ASN A 229 -10.45 -10.41 -15.11
CA ASN A 229 -11.02 -11.75 -15.17
C ASN A 229 -10.07 -12.73 -14.46
N LEU A 230 -10.34 -13.01 -13.19
CA LEU A 230 -9.46 -13.80 -12.33
C LEU A 230 -9.25 -15.24 -12.84
N ASP A 231 -10.19 -15.80 -13.59
CA ASP A 231 -10.06 -17.15 -14.14
C ASP A 231 -9.07 -17.21 -15.32
N SER A 232 -8.74 -16.08 -15.90
CA SER A 232 -7.77 -15.96 -17.00
C SER A 232 -6.32 -15.80 -16.51
N VAL A 233 -6.08 -15.75 -15.20
CA VAL A 233 -4.74 -15.52 -14.63
C VAL A 233 -3.90 -16.77 -14.75
N HIS A 234 -2.77 -16.66 -15.42
CA HIS A 234 -1.68 -17.65 -15.49
C HIS A 234 -0.39 -17.04 -14.97
N ALA A 235 0.39 -17.81 -14.22
CA ALA A 235 1.67 -17.36 -13.72
C ALA A 235 2.65 -18.55 -13.60
N ILE A 236 3.93 -18.23 -13.77
CA ILE A 236 5.05 -19.13 -13.50
C ILE A 236 6.05 -18.38 -12.61
N ALA A 237 6.81 -19.10 -11.80
CA ALA A 237 7.79 -18.51 -10.90
C ALA A 237 9.10 -19.29 -10.87
N ILE A 238 10.16 -18.60 -10.44
CA ILE A 238 11.43 -19.20 -10.02
C ILE A 238 11.43 -19.18 -8.48
N GLY A 239 11.37 -20.36 -7.86
CA GLY A 239 11.44 -20.53 -6.41
C GLY A 239 12.87 -20.45 -5.88
N GLN A 240 13.04 -20.31 -4.57
CA GLN A 240 14.35 -20.32 -3.93
C GLN A 240 15.10 -21.64 -4.16
N GLY A 241 14.39 -22.78 -4.23
CA GLY A 241 14.96 -24.11 -4.44
C GLY A 241 15.30 -24.45 -5.89
N ASP A 242 14.92 -23.62 -6.85
CA ASP A 242 15.22 -23.85 -8.26
C ASP A 242 16.69 -23.58 -8.60
N ALA A 243 17.17 -24.10 -9.74
CA ALA A 243 18.55 -23.92 -10.19
C ALA A 243 18.96 -22.44 -10.31
N LEU A 244 18.01 -21.55 -10.61
CA LEU A 244 18.21 -20.10 -10.71
C LEU A 244 17.71 -19.33 -9.46
N GLY A 245 17.35 -20.05 -8.39
CA GLY A 245 16.75 -19.43 -7.19
C GLY A 245 17.76 -18.87 -6.18
N LYS A 246 19.06 -19.15 -6.36
CA LYS A 246 20.09 -18.65 -5.45
C LYS A 246 20.41 -17.18 -5.72
N LEU A 247 20.42 -16.36 -4.67
CA LEU A 247 20.84 -14.95 -4.71
C LEU A 247 22.28 -14.81 -4.20
N ASN A 248 23.08 -13.95 -4.86
CA ASN A 248 24.52 -13.86 -4.58
C ASN A 248 24.89 -12.77 -3.56
N ASP A 249 23.99 -11.81 -3.30
CA ASP A 249 24.24 -10.63 -2.45
C ASP A 249 23.21 -10.51 -1.32
N GLN A 250 22.65 -11.63 -0.89
CA GLN A 250 21.69 -11.67 0.22
C GLN A 250 22.43 -11.52 1.55
N PRO A 251 21.94 -10.69 2.50
CA PRO A 251 22.54 -10.57 3.83
C PRO A 251 22.64 -11.94 4.54
N GLU A 252 23.77 -12.20 5.20
CA GLU A 252 24.05 -13.51 5.81
C GLU A 252 22.98 -13.95 6.83
N ASN A 253 22.50 -13.01 7.66
CA ASN A 253 21.44 -13.28 8.62
C ASN A 253 20.12 -13.67 7.94
N VAL A 254 19.83 -13.07 6.80
CA VAL A 254 18.64 -13.38 5.98
C VAL A 254 18.78 -14.75 5.34
N THR A 255 19.94 -15.04 4.75
CA THR A 255 20.22 -16.35 4.15
C THR A 255 20.03 -17.48 5.18
N LYS A 256 20.62 -17.33 6.37
CA LYS A 256 20.47 -18.31 7.45
C LYS A 256 19.03 -18.47 7.92
N PHE A 257 18.29 -17.35 8.01
CA PHE A 257 16.87 -17.38 8.38
C PHE A 257 16.04 -18.11 7.33
N GLU A 258 16.19 -17.74 6.05
CA GLU A 258 15.43 -18.33 4.96
C GLU A 258 15.73 -19.82 4.81
N GLU A 259 16.99 -20.25 4.96
CA GLU A 259 17.38 -21.66 4.96
C GLU A 259 16.77 -22.46 6.12
N SER A 260 16.47 -21.82 7.24
CA SER A 260 15.77 -22.44 8.37
C SER A 260 14.28 -22.66 8.15
N LEU A 261 13.67 -21.99 7.15
CA LEU A 261 12.27 -22.15 6.81
C LEU A 261 12.02 -23.40 5.95
N PRO A 262 10.85 -24.03 6.06
CA PRO A 262 10.36 -24.96 5.06
C PRO A 262 10.32 -24.33 3.67
N GLN A 263 10.54 -25.12 2.61
CA GLN A 263 10.67 -24.59 1.25
C GLN A 263 9.44 -23.81 0.78
N GLU A 264 8.25 -24.25 1.13
CA GLU A 264 6.97 -23.61 0.80
C GLU A 264 6.77 -22.23 1.47
N ARG A 265 7.53 -21.92 2.52
CA ARG A 265 7.52 -20.62 3.18
C ARG A 265 8.56 -19.66 2.62
N ARG A 266 9.52 -20.14 1.82
CA ARG A 266 10.53 -19.26 1.22
C ARG A 266 9.94 -18.50 0.05
N ILE A 267 10.30 -17.21 -0.08
CA ILE A 267 9.77 -16.39 -1.15
C ILE A 267 10.30 -16.79 -2.53
N VAL A 268 9.46 -16.60 -3.55
CA VAL A 268 9.87 -16.75 -4.96
C VAL A 268 10.83 -15.62 -5.37
N ARG A 269 11.73 -15.90 -6.32
CA ARG A 269 12.73 -14.96 -6.85
C ARG A 269 12.20 -14.14 -8.00
N SER A 270 11.39 -14.76 -8.83
CA SER A 270 10.74 -14.09 -9.95
C SER A 270 9.39 -14.70 -10.22
N THR A 271 8.47 -13.86 -10.69
CA THR A 271 7.14 -14.28 -11.15
C THR A 271 6.85 -13.61 -12.48
N ALA A 272 6.38 -14.38 -13.46
CA ALA A 272 5.83 -13.88 -14.70
C ALA A 272 4.34 -14.25 -14.76
N ALA A 273 3.47 -13.25 -14.90
CA ALA A 273 2.01 -13.42 -14.91
C ALA A 273 1.37 -12.80 -16.15
N THR A 274 0.28 -13.41 -16.63
CA THR A 274 -0.56 -12.92 -17.71
C THR A 274 -2.03 -13.08 -17.36
N TRP A 275 -2.88 -12.18 -17.90
CA TRP A 275 -4.32 -12.22 -17.66
C TRP A 275 -5.12 -11.48 -18.73
N ARG A 276 -6.45 -11.63 -18.68
CA ARG A 276 -7.40 -10.76 -19.37
C ARG A 276 -8.08 -9.83 -18.37
N PHE A 277 -8.30 -8.61 -18.80
CA PHE A 277 -9.23 -7.71 -18.12
C PHE A 277 -10.68 -8.04 -18.51
N GLU A 278 -11.65 -7.65 -17.70
CA GLU A 278 -13.06 -7.80 -18.02
C GLU A 278 -13.44 -7.09 -19.34
N SER A 279 -12.73 -6.02 -19.68
CA SER A 279 -12.84 -5.32 -20.96
C SER A 279 -12.36 -6.12 -22.18
N GLY A 280 -11.68 -7.26 -21.97
CA GLY A 280 -11.03 -8.06 -23.00
C GLY A 280 -9.59 -7.66 -23.31
N ALA A 281 -9.07 -6.57 -22.73
CA ALA A 281 -7.66 -6.20 -22.83
C ALA A 281 -6.75 -7.28 -22.23
N LEU A 282 -5.47 -7.29 -22.62
CA LEU A 282 -4.45 -8.23 -22.12
C LEU A 282 -3.55 -7.53 -21.12
N GLY A 283 -3.17 -8.25 -20.06
CA GLY A 283 -2.23 -7.77 -19.06
C GLY A 283 -1.06 -8.72 -18.84
N THR A 284 0.11 -8.16 -18.52
CA THR A 284 1.31 -8.90 -18.11
C THR A 284 1.99 -8.19 -16.95
N LEU A 285 2.60 -8.99 -16.06
CA LEU A 285 3.48 -8.50 -15.00
C LEU A 285 4.67 -9.45 -14.86
N THR A 286 5.88 -8.89 -14.90
CA THR A 286 7.08 -9.58 -14.44
C THR A 286 7.54 -8.92 -13.15
N HIS A 287 7.61 -9.70 -12.07
CA HIS A 287 8.16 -9.27 -10.78
C HIS A 287 9.45 -10.05 -10.50
N GLY A 288 10.48 -9.36 -10.00
CA GLY A 288 11.77 -9.99 -9.66
C GLY A 288 12.38 -9.40 -8.39
N VAL A 289 13.01 -10.27 -7.59
CA VAL A 289 13.86 -9.96 -6.44
C VAL A 289 15.30 -10.21 -6.90
N LEU A 290 15.82 -9.34 -7.78
CA LEU A 290 16.99 -9.66 -8.59
C LEU A 290 18.08 -8.58 -8.59
N LEU A 291 17.82 -7.37 -8.09
CA LEU A 291 18.78 -6.28 -8.18
C LEU A 291 19.59 -6.16 -6.89
N HIS A 292 20.90 -5.89 -7.06
CA HIS A 292 21.76 -5.48 -5.95
C HIS A 292 21.56 -4.00 -5.61
N GLY A 293 22.06 -3.57 -4.44
CA GLY A 293 21.99 -2.19 -4.00
C GLY A 293 20.60 -1.81 -3.47
N LYS A 294 20.16 -0.57 -3.74
CA LYS A 294 18.94 0.03 -3.17
C LYS A 294 17.91 0.45 -4.22
N ALA A 295 18.33 0.65 -5.47
CA ALA A 295 17.47 1.17 -6.51
C ALA A 295 16.62 0.07 -7.13
N TYR A 296 15.32 0.33 -7.24
CA TYR A 296 14.38 -0.53 -7.96
C TYR A 296 14.30 -0.10 -9.42
N GLU A 297 14.06 -1.06 -10.31
CA GLU A 297 13.71 -0.79 -11.70
C GLU A 297 12.25 -1.16 -11.94
N THR A 298 11.44 -0.15 -12.13
CA THR A 298 9.99 -0.32 -12.24
C THR A 298 9.44 0.51 -13.38
N GLU A 299 8.61 -0.12 -14.20
CA GLU A 299 7.89 0.55 -15.28
C GLU A 299 6.58 -0.17 -15.60
N LEU A 300 5.63 0.55 -16.13
CA LEU A 300 4.46 -0.02 -16.77
C LEU A 300 4.13 0.72 -18.05
N GLU A 301 3.51 0.04 -19.00
CA GLU A 301 3.06 0.65 -20.22
C GLU A 301 1.66 0.20 -20.61
N VAL A 302 0.97 1.11 -21.25
CA VAL A 302 -0.39 0.95 -21.75
C VAL A 302 -0.41 1.22 -23.24
N TRP A 303 -0.99 0.31 -24.00
CA TRP A 303 -1.19 0.44 -25.44
C TRP A 303 -2.67 0.49 -25.77
N GLY A 304 -3.08 1.52 -26.46
CA GLY A 304 -4.41 1.62 -27.07
C GLY A 304 -4.33 1.65 -28.59
N ASP A 305 -5.44 2.01 -29.24
CA ASP A 305 -5.45 2.17 -30.69
C ASP A 305 -4.75 3.47 -31.09
N GLY A 306 -3.58 3.34 -31.70
CA GLY A 306 -2.77 4.46 -32.16
C GLY A 306 -1.96 5.18 -31.08
N TYR A 307 -2.03 4.80 -29.80
CA TYR A 307 -1.23 5.42 -28.75
C TYR A 307 -0.50 4.42 -27.84
N ARG A 308 0.60 4.86 -27.27
CA ARG A 308 1.33 4.19 -26.20
C ARG A 308 1.68 5.20 -25.10
N VAL A 309 1.52 4.78 -23.85
CA VAL A 309 1.99 5.54 -22.68
C VAL A 309 2.79 4.60 -21.78
N ALA A 310 4.02 4.98 -21.43
CA ALA A 310 4.80 4.26 -20.43
C ALA A 310 5.05 5.16 -19.21
N LEU A 311 4.77 4.64 -18.02
CA LEU A 311 5.14 5.23 -16.74
C LEU A 311 6.52 4.69 -16.35
N LEU A 312 7.48 5.58 -16.26
CA LEU A 312 8.89 5.26 -15.99
C LEU A 312 9.27 5.77 -14.60
N GLU A 313 9.99 4.93 -13.85
CA GLU A 313 10.59 5.28 -12.56
C GLU A 313 9.62 5.93 -11.55
N PRO A 314 8.40 5.36 -11.33
CA PRO A 314 7.36 6.01 -10.51
C PRO A 314 7.77 6.29 -9.06
N TYR A 315 8.77 5.59 -8.53
CA TYR A 315 9.28 5.78 -7.16
C TYR A 315 10.34 6.88 -7.02
N THR A 316 10.89 7.37 -8.14
CA THR A 316 12.01 8.31 -8.12
C THR A 316 11.75 9.51 -9.03
N LYS A 317 12.17 9.45 -10.28
CA LYS A 317 11.98 10.51 -11.29
C LYS A 317 10.80 10.17 -12.19
N CYS A 318 9.60 10.29 -11.65
CA CYS A 318 8.37 9.90 -12.35
C CYS A 318 8.23 10.62 -13.69
N ARG A 319 8.16 9.87 -14.79
CA ARG A 319 8.05 10.37 -16.16
C ARG A 319 7.06 9.55 -16.97
N LEU A 320 6.42 10.19 -17.94
CA LEU A 320 5.66 9.49 -18.97
C LEU A 320 6.37 9.62 -20.32
N SER A 321 6.57 8.47 -20.98
CA SER A 321 6.94 8.39 -22.37
C SER A 321 5.68 8.13 -23.18
N VAL A 322 5.28 9.08 -24.04
CA VAL A 322 3.99 9.04 -24.72
C VAL A 322 4.17 9.13 -26.23
N ARG A 323 3.60 8.20 -26.95
CA ARG A 323 3.36 8.31 -28.40
C ARG A 323 1.87 8.51 -28.61
N PHE A 324 1.51 9.62 -29.24
CA PHE A 324 0.11 9.96 -29.55
C PHE A 324 -0.31 9.41 -30.93
N PRO A 325 -1.63 9.27 -31.18
CA PRO A 325 -2.13 8.90 -32.49
C PRO A 325 -1.60 9.85 -33.59
N GLU A 326 -1.42 9.30 -34.76
CA GLU A 326 -0.97 10.04 -35.97
C GLU A 326 0.45 10.65 -35.85
N SER A 327 1.23 10.24 -34.86
CA SER A 327 2.59 10.71 -34.65
C SER A 327 3.54 9.54 -34.42
N GLU A 328 4.73 9.60 -35.01
CA GLU A 328 5.84 8.70 -34.71
C GLU A 328 6.75 9.25 -33.59
N GLU A 329 6.56 10.53 -33.25
CA GLU A 329 7.33 11.19 -32.21
C GLU A 329 6.93 10.66 -30.83
N VAL A 330 7.93 10.33 -30.01
CA VAL A 330 7.77 10.00 -28.61
C VAL A 330 8.02 11.24 -27.76
N LYS A 331 7.03 11.69 -27.00
CA LYS A 331 7.12 12.80 -26.07
C LYS A 331 7.43 12.30 -24.67
N LEU A 332 8.44 12.90 -24.03
CA LEU A 332 8.71 12.70 -22.61
C LEU A 332 8.01 13.81 -21.82
N ILE A 333 7.19 13.43 -20.84
CA ILE A 333 6.52 14.35 -19.91
C ILE A 333 7.12 14.09 -18.54
N GLU A 334 7.76 15.11 -17.98
CA GLU A 334 8.30 15.06 -16.63
C GLU A 334 7.29 15.63 -15.64
N PHE A 335 7.22 15.03 -14.46
CA PHE A 335 6.38 15.52 -13.37
C PHE A 335 7.30 16.11 -12.30
N SER A 336 6.89 17.26 -11.76
CA SER A 336 7.54 17.83 -10.58
C SER A 336 7.47 16.85 -9.42
N GLU A 337 8.41 16.95 -8.49
CA GLU A 337 8.32 16.20 -7.24
C GLU A 337 6.99 16.50 -6.55
N GLU A 338 6.17 15.47 -6.42
CA GLU A 338 4.91 15.51 -5.68
C GLU A 338 4.98 14.51 -4.52
N ASP A 339 4.43 14.88 -3.37
CA ASP A 339 4.27 13.95 -2.26
C ASP A 339 2.93 13.23 -2.40
N VAL A 340 2.93 12.14 -3.16
CA VAL A 340 1.71 11.32 -3.40
C VAL A 340 1.11 10.74 -2.12
N TYR A 341 1.94 10.53 -1.09
CA TYR A 341 1.48 10.09 0.23
C TYR A 341 0.78 11.24 0.97
N TYR A 342 1.23 12.48 0.79
CA TYR A 342 0.53 13.64 1.32
C TYR A 342 -0.85 13.80 0.66
N GLU A 343 -0.92 13.68 -0.66
CA GLU A 343 -2.17 13.77 -1.41
C GLU A 343 -3.18 12.70 -0.96
N GLU A 344 -2.72 11.49 -0.75
CA GLU A 344 -3.53 10.37 -0.27
C GLU A 344 -4.07 10.62 1.13
N VAL A 345 -3.19 10.97 2.09
CA VAL A 345 -3.56 11.24 3.49
C VAL A 345 -4.46 12.48 3.58
N SER A 346 -4.16 13.54 2.82
CA SER A 346 -4.98 14.75 2.81
C SER A 346 -6.37 14.48 2.25
N THR A 347 -6.47 13.68 1.19
CA THR A 347 -7.76 13.29 0.61
C THR A 347 -8.61 12.49 1.62
N TRP A 348 -8.00 11.54 2.32
CA TRP A 348 -8.68 10.76 3.35
C TRP A 348 -9.19 11.62 4.50
N LEU A 349 -8.34 12.49 5.08
CA LEU A 349 -8.74 13.37 6.18
C LEU A 349 -9.79 14.40 5.74
N ASN A 350 -9.67 14.93 4.52
CA ASN A 350 -10.70 15.84 3.97
C ASN A 350 -12.04 15.13 3.81
N ALA A 351 -12.07 13.87 3.39
CA ALA A 351 -13.31 13.09 3.30
C ALA A 351 -13.98 12.92 4.67
N ILE A 352 -13.21 12.71 5.74
CA ILE A 352 -13.72 12.65 7.12
C ILE A 352 -14.28 14.01 7.57
N ILE A 353 -13.60 15.09 7.22
CA ILE A 353 -14.00 16.45 7.62
C ILE A 353 -15.29 16.88 6.93
N THR A 354 -15.38 16.65 5.63
CA THR A 354 -16.47 17.13 4.77
C THR A 354 -17.63 16.16 4.59
N GLY A 355 -17.38 14.84 4.80
CA GLY A 355 -18.30 13.77 4.45
C GLY A 355 -18.30 13.41 2.95
N ASP A 356 -17.51 14.10 2.12
CA ASP A 356 -17.39 13.80 0.68
C ASP A 356 -16.31 12.76 0.42
N THR A 357 -16.72 11.54 0.12
CA THR A 357 -15.84 10.41 -0.19
C THR A 357 -15.53 10.24 -1.68
N SER A 358 -16.05 11.11 -2.55
CA SER A 358 -15.94 10.96 -4.01
C SER A 358 -14.51 10.99 -4.53
N LYS A 359 -13.57 11.55 -3.76
CA LYS A 359 -12.14 11.62 -4.09
C LYS A 359 -11.31 10.49 -3.51
N ILE A 360 -11.89 9.62 -2.69
CA ILE A 360 -11.18 8.42 -2.19
C ILE A 360 -10.95 7.47 -3.36
N ALA A 361 -9.71 7.38 -3.79
CA ALA A 361 -9.35 6.57 -4.96
C ALA A 361 -9.21 5.07 -4.63
N SER A 362 -8.98 4.72 -3.36
CA SER A 362 -8.79 3.34 -2.90
C SER A 362 -9.55 3.11 -1.60
N SER A 363 -10.83 2.67 -1.70
CA SER A 363 -11.58 2.16 -0.55
C SER A 363 -11.12 0.75 -0.16
N TYR A 364 -11.49 0.28 1.04
CA TYR A 364 -11.18 -1.10 1.45
C TYR A 364 -11.81 -2.14 0.52
N ALA A 365 -13.05 -1.94 0.11
CA ALA A 365 -13.76 -2.82 -0.82
C ALA A 365 -13.07 -2.90 -2.19
N ASP A 366 -12.55 -1.76 -2.71
CA ASP A 366 -11.80 -1.76 -3.96
C ASP A 366 -10.41 -2.41 -3.78
N ALA A 367 -9.70 -2.11 -2.71
CA ALA A 367 -8.42 -2.74 -2.38
C ALA A 367 -8.52 -4.26 -2.22
N MET A 368 -9.66 -4.76 -1.75
CA MET A 368 -9.94 -6.19 -1.68
C MET A 368 -9.91 -6.87 -3.06
N GLN A 369 -10.34 -6.19 -4.13
CA GLN A 369 -10.25 -6.73 -5.50
C GLN A 369 -8.78 -6.83 -5.95
N THR A 370 -7.93 -5.84 -5.59
CA THR A 370 -6.48 -5.92 -5.83
C THR A 370 -5.87 -7.08 -5.05
N TYR A 371 -6.27 -7.27 -3.80
CA TYR A 371 -5.80 -8.37 -2.96
C TYR A 371 -6.16 -9.74 -3.56
N ARG A 372 -7.40 -9.95 -4.03
CA ARG A 372 -7.82 -11.17 -4.74
C ARG A 372 -6.97 -11.42 -5.97
N PHE A 373 -6.65 -10.38 -6.73
CA PHE A 373 -5.82 -10.49 -7.93
C PHE A 373 -4.37 -10.90 -7.58
N THR A 374 -3.75 -10.28 -6.58
CA THR A 374 -2.39 -10.67 -6.14
C THR A 374 -2.32 -12.12 -5.67
N TRP A 375 -3.32 -12.57 -4.90
CA TRP A 375 -3.43 -13.96 -4.47
C TRP A 375 -3.67 -14.93 -5.63
N ARG A 376 -4.43 -14.51 -6.64
CA ARG A 376 -4.63 -15.33 -7.83
C ARG A 376 -3.35 -15.55 -8.61
N ILE A 377 -2.50 -14.51 -8.75
CA ILE A 377 -1.17 -14.63 -9.34
C ILE A 377 -0.29 -15.55 -8.50
N ARG A 378 -0.20 -15.31 -7.19
CA ARG A 378 0.57 -16.13 -6.25
C ARG A 378 0.18 -17.62 -6.37
N ASN A 379 -1.09 -17.93 -6.20
CA ASN A 379 -1.57 -19.32 -6.26
C ASN A 379 -1.37 -19.97 -7.63
N ALA A 380 -1.43 -19.22 -8.73
CA ALA A 380 -1.14 -19.75 -10.06
C ALA A 380 0.35 -20.08 -10.22
N SER A 381 1.24 -19.26 -9.64
CA SER A 381 2.70 -19.48 -9.71
C SER A 381 3.21 -20.62 -8.82
N GLU A 382 2.50 -20.94 -7.73
CA GLU A 382 2.85 -22.05 -6.83
C GLU A 382 2.43 -23.43 -7.39
N ARG A 383 1.59 -23.45 -8.42
CA ARG A 383 1.11 -24.70 -9.07
C ARG A 383 1.89 -25.07 -10.32
N SER A 384 2.77 -24.21 -10.77
CA SER A 384 3.59 -24.39 -11.97
C SER A 384 4.97 -24.97 -11.63
#